data_788e8d556ef4f7d3e1eb989049c645a6
#
_entry.id   788e8d556ef4f7d3e1eb989049c645a6
#
_cell.length_a   1.000
_cell.length_b   1.000
_cell.length_c   1.000
_cell.angle_alpha   90.00
_cell.angle_beta   90.00
_cell.angle_gamma   90.00
#
_symmetry.space_group_name_H-M   'P 1'
#
loop_
_entity.id
_entity.type
_entity.pdbx_description
1 polymer ?
#
loop_
_entity_poly.entity_id
_entity_poly.type
_entity_poly.pdbx_seq_one_letter_code
_entity_poly.pdbx_strand_id
1 'polypeptide(L)'
;MRIFWQSFVDEEASAPYLARLSAYLSGIAAPGVTVDVRGLSPSDRDFGRLAEFRCSMRAISNGIYAERDGYDGFVLGHFQDSGLYELRSALTIPVVGVGESTLFAAAQLGRRLGLVTLDPTFEILHYEQADRYGLGGRITHVKGLSFIPQDFSAAFEGDAEAKARLLRRFAECAEPMVASGADVIVPAGVLPGLLVASERAYRIGYAPVVNCASVALKSVEMWMQLRALDGIEPSRGPSFALAPERAKADFQATLAPTKPSARRQTP
;
A
#
# COMPACT_ATOMS: atom_id res chain seq x y z
N MET A 1 1.25 -7.05 20.01
CA MET A 1 1.76 -7.32 18.66
C MET A 1 2.10 -6.00 17.98
N ARG A 2 3.22 -5.95 17.25
CA ARG A 2 3.73 -4.74 16.60
C ARG A 2 3.69 -4.89 15.08
N ILE A 3 3.08 -3.95 14.38
CA ILE A 3 2.98 -3.92 12.93
C ILE A 3 3.85 -2.79 12.38
N PHE A 4 4.69 -3.09 11.39
CA PHE A 4 5.39 -2.10 10.60
C PHE A 4 4.58 -1.77 9.33
N TRP A 5 4.20 -0.51 9.16
CA TRP A 5 3.50 -0.02 7.97
C TRP A 5 4.43 0.85 7.14
N GLN A 6 4.79 0.38 5.95
CA GLN A 6 5.68 1.07 5.04
C GLN A 6 4.90 1.84 3.98
N SER A 7 4.84 3.17 4.11
CA SER A 7 4.36 4.06 3.05
C SER A 7 5.49 4.42 2.07
N PHE A 8 5.13 4.71 0.81
CA PHE A 8 6.12 5.12 -0.22
C PHE A 8 6.28 6.64 -0.36
N VAL A 9 5.61 7.40 0.48
CA VAL A 9 5.76 8.87 0.54
C VAL A 9 7.03 9.27 1.28
N ASP A 10 7.46 10.50 1.07
CA ASP A 10 8.61 11.08 1.78
C ASP A 10 8.32 11.22 3.28
N GLU A 11 9.25 10.78 4.13
CA GLU A 11 9.09 10.79 5.59
C GLU A 11 8.88 12.22 6.13
N GLU A 12 9.63 13.21 5.63
CA GLU A 12 9.57 14.60 6.11
C GLU A 12 8.49 15.40 5.37
N ALA A 13 8.52 15.38 4.04
CA ALA A 13 7.62 16.19 3.23
C ALA A 13 6.14 15.76 3.35
N SER A 14 5.87 14.51 3.78
CA SER A 14 4.52 13.98 3.96
C SER A 14 4.17 13.76 5.43
N ALA A 15 4.85 14.42 6.37
CA ALA A 15 4.63 14.24 7.80
C ALA A 15 3.16 14.42 8.24
N PRO A 16 2.37 15.40 7.74
CA PRO A 16 0.95 15.53 8.08
C PRO A 16 0.12 14.30 7.67
N TYR A 17 0.38 13.76 6.48
CA TYR A 17 -0.26 12.53 6.03
C TYR A 17 0.11 11.34 6.90
N LEU A 18 1.41 11.14 7.18
CA LEU A 18 1.88 10.02 8.01
C LEU A 18 1.30 10.09 9.42
N ALA A 19 1.25 11.27 10.03
CA ALA A 19 0.63 11.48 11.32
C ALA A 19 -0.88 11.16 11.29
N ARG A 20 -1.60 11.60 10.27
CA ARG A 20 -3.03 11.31 10.10
C ARG A 20 -3.27 9.82 9.90
N LEU A 21 -2.47 9.15 9.08
CA LEU A 21 -2.55 7.71 8.86
C LEU A 21 -2.26 6.94 10.14
N SER A 22 -1.20 7.30 10.87
CA SER A 22 -0.85 6.68 12.15
C SER A 22 -1.98 6.81 13.18
N ALA A 23 -2.55 8.00 13.33
CA ALA A 23 -3.68 8.23 14.23
C ALA A 23 -4.91 7.39 13.82
N TYR A 24 -5.21 7.33 12.53
CA TYR A 24 -6.31 6.52 12.02
C TYR A 24 -6.12 5.03 12.29
N LEU A 25 -4.96 4.49 11.91
CA LEU A 25 -4.66 3.06 12.10
C LEU A 25 -4.64 2.68 13.59
N SER A 26 -4.04 3.52 14.44
CA SER A 26 -4.04 3.30 15.90
C SER A 26 -5.44 3.31 16.49
N GLY A 27 -6.34 4.18 15.96
CA GLY A 27 -7.73 4.27 16.41
C GLY A 27 -8.60 3.05 16.05
N ILE A 28 -8.21 2.29 15.03
CA ILE A 28 -8.95 1.10 14.58
C ILE A 28 -8.21 -0.22 14.84
N ALA A 29 -6.97 -0.17 15.36
CA ALA A 29 -6.19 -1.37 15.69
C ALA A 29 -6.88 -2.20 16.78
N ALA A 30 -6.70 -3.51 16.72
CA ALA A 30 -7.20 -4.42 17.75
C ALA A 30 -6.48 -4.16 19.10
N PRO A 31 -7.12 -4.45 20.24
CA PRO A 31 -6.49 -4.32 21.54
C PRO A 31 -5.14 -5.05 21.61
N GLY A 32 -4.10 -4.37 22.09
CA GLY A 32 -2.74 -4.91 22.19
C GLY A 32 -1.95 -4.93 20.87
N VAL A 33 -2.49 -4.32 19.80
CA VAL A 33 -1.77 -4.10 18.53
C VAL A 33 -1.31 -2.65 18.46
N THR A 34 -0.05 -2.45 18.08
CA THR A 34 0.53 -1.14 17.77
C THR A 34 0.98 -1.10 16.32
N VAL A 35 0.86 0.06 15.68
CA VAL A 35 1.22 0.26 14.27
C VAL A 35 2.22 1.39 14.15
N ASP A 36 3.42 1.07 13.71
CA ASP A 36 4.47 2.05 13.41
C ASP A 36 4.44 2.39 11.91
N VAL A 37 3.95 3.59 11.58
CA VAL A 37 3.87 4.07 10.20
C VAL A 37 5.16 4.79 9.84
N ARG A 38 5.78 4.38 8.72
CA ARG A 38 7.01 4.96 8.20
C ARG A 38 6.88 5.32 6.74
N GLY A 39 7.47 6.46 6.36
CA GLY A 39 7.70 6.84 4.98
C GLY A 39 9.01 6.26 4.44
N LEU A 40 9.50 6.82 3.34
CA LEU A 40 10.79 6.51 2.73
C LEU A 40 11.70 7.74 2.72
N SER A 41 13.00 7.51 2.87
CA SER A 41 14.02 8.54 2.69
C SER A 41 15.22 7.96 1.92
N PRO A 42 15.62 8.59 0.80
CA PRO A 42 14.84 9.53 0.01
C PRO A 42 13.66 8.85 -0.70
N SER A 43 12.53 9.54 -0.79
CA SER A 43 11.42 9.13 -1.66
C SER A 43 11.66 9.58 -3.10
N ASP A 44 10.89 9.02 -4.05
CA ASP A 44 10.85 9.60 -5.38
C ASP A 44 9.88 10.79 -5.43
N ARG A 45 10.18 11.72 -6.30
CA ARG A 45 9.33 12.90 -6.55
C ARG A 45 8.40 12.68 -7.74
N ASP A 46 8.69 11.66 -8.54
CA ASP A 46 7.97 11.35 -9.77
C ASP A 46 7.24 10.02 -9.64
N PHE A 47 6.14 9.88 -10.40
CA PHE A 47 5.43 8.62 -10.53
C PHE A 47 6.00 7.82 -11.72
N GLY A 48 5.93 6.51 -11.64
CA GLY A 48 6.31 5.63 -12.72
C GLY A 48 7.09 4.39 -12.28
N ARG A 49 7.35 3.50 -13.22
CA ARG A 49 7.92 2.17 -12.95
C ARG A 49 9.28 2.18 -12.26
N LEU A 50 10.15 3.10 -12.63
CA LEU A 50 11.47 3.20 -12.02
C LEU A 50 11.38 3.68 -10.56
N ALA A 51 10.49 4.65 -10.29
CA ALA A 51 10.17 5.12 -8.96
C ALA A 51 9.62 3.98 -8.08
N GLU A 52 8.63 3.25 -8.59
CA GLU A 52 8.05 2.08 -7.95
C GLU A 52 9.10 1.03 -7.58
N PHE A 53 9.98 0.69 -8.55
CA PHE A 53 11.03 -0.30 -8.34
C PHE A 53 12.04 0.15 -7.27
N ARG A 54 12.48 1.40 -7.32
CA ARG A 54 13.40 1.95 -6.32
C ARG A 54 12.79 1.97 -4.92
N CYS A 55 11.53 2.40 -4.81
CA CYS A 55 10.83 2.42 -3.52
C CYS A 55 10.61 1.01 -2.97
N SER A 56 10.28 0.03 -3.84
CA SER A 56 10.13 -1.37 -3.41
C SER A 56 11.43 -1.97 -2.87
N MET A 57 12.58 -1.66 -3.47
CA MET A 57 13.88 -2.09 -2.94
C MET A 57 14.10 -1.58 -1.51
N ARG A 58 13.76 -0.31 -1.23
CA ARG A 58 13.84 0.25 0.13
C ARG A 58 12.84 -0.40 1.08
N ALA A 59 11.60 -0.62 0.63
CA ALA A 59 10.58 -1.28 1.44
C ALA A 59 10.99 -2.71 1.82
N ILE A 60 11.59 -3.47 0.90
CA ILE A 60 12.12 -4.82 1.17
C ILE A 60 13.23 -4.75 2.23
N SER A 61 14.17 -3.82 2.09
CA SER A 61 15.24 -3.62 3.07
C SER A 61 14.67 -3.28 4.46
N ASN A 62 13.70 -2.36 4.51
CA ASN A 62 13.04 -1.98 5.76
C ASN A 62 12.25 -3.14 6.37
N GLY A 63 11.63 -4.00 5.54
CA GLY A 63 10.97 -5.23 5.99
C GLY A 63 11.94 -6.18 6.69
N ILE A 64 13.13 -6.40 6.10
CA ILE A 64 14.18 -7.23 6.70
C ILE A 64 14.64 -6.66 8.05
N TYR A 65 14.77 -5.34 8.17
CA TYR A 65 15.09 -4.69 9.44
C TYR A 65 13.93 -4.80 10.45
N ALA A 66 12.68 -4.57 10.00
CA ALA A 66 11.51 -4.67 10.87
C ALA A 66 11.38 -6.06 11.51
N GLU A 67 11.59 -7.13 10.73
CA GLU A 67 11.59 -8.50 11.30
C GLU A 67 12.68 -8.68 12.35
N ARG A 68 13.91 -8.19 12.10
CA ARG A 68 15.03 -8.24 13.06
C ARG A 68 14.77 -7.42 14.34
N ASP A 69 14.03 -6.31 14.20
CA ASP A 69 13.63 -5.45 15.31
C ASP A 69 12.41 -5.97 16.09
N GLY A 70 11.92 -7.17 15.77
CA GLY A 70 10.87 -7.87 16.50
C GLY A 70 9.46 -7.36 16.20
N TYR A 71 9.19 -6.90 14.98
CA TYR A 71 7.82 -6.69 14.50
C TYR A 71 7.16 -8.03 14.18
N ASP A 72 5.87 -8.12 14.49
CA ASP A 72 5.06 -9.33 14.31
C ASP A 72 4.38 -9.41 12.93
N GLY A 73 4.28 -8.28 12.22
CA GLY A 73 3.67 -8.19 10.90
C GLY A 73 4.16 -6.98 10.12
N PHE A 74 4.12 -7.08 8.80
CA PHE A 74 4.53 -6.03 7.87
C PHE A 74 3.40 -5.70 6.89
N VAL A 75 3.08 -4.41 6.73
CA VAL A 75 2.16 -3.93 5.71
C VAL A 75 2.93 -3.12 4.68
N LEU A 76 2.87 -3.56 3.41
CA LEU A 76 3.33 -2.78 2.28
C LEU A 76 2.25 -1.73 1.96
N GLY A 77 2.42 -0.53 2.53
CA GLY A 77 1.48 0.58 2.55
C GLY A 77 1.42 1.36 1.24
N HIS A 78 1.55 0.67 0.12
CA HIS A 78 1.50 1.20 -1.23
C HIS A 78 0.59 0.34 -2.10
N PHE A 79 -0.41 0.94 -2.74
CA PHE A 79 -1.50 0.17 -3.36
C PHE A 79 -1.05 -0.72 -4.52
N GLN A 80 0.00 -0.34 -5.25
CA GLN A 80 0.54 -1.12 -6.37
C GLN A 80 1.25 -2.41 -5.95
N ASP A 81 1.51 -2.58 -4.65
CA ASP A 81 2.15 -3.74 -4.04
C ASP A 81 3.52 -4.10 -4.65
N SER A 82 4.25 -3.10 -5.12
CA SER A 82 5.59 -3.30 -5.71
C SER A 82 6.57 -3.82 -4.65
N GLY A 83 7.07 -5.05 -4.83
CA GLY A 83 7.95 -5.73 -3.87
C GLY A 83 7.24 -6.69 -2.91
N LEU A 84 5.92 -6.91 -3.05
CA LEU A 84 5.15 -7.78 -2.14
C LEU A 84 5.64 -9.23 -2.14
N TYR A 85 5.92 -9.80 -3.32
CA TYR A 85 6.34 -11.20 -3.43
C TYR A 85 7.77 -11.39 -2.92
N GLU A 86 8.63 -10.42 -3.15
CA GLU A 86 9.99 -10.37 -2.64
C GLU A 86 10.00 -10.27 -1.10
N LEU A 87 9.13 -9.43 -0.52
CA LEU A 87 8.95 -9.35 0.94
C LEU A 87 8.50 -10.70 1.52
N ARG A 88 7.55 -11.39 0.89
CA ARG A 88 7.10 -12.72 1.33
C ARG A 88 8.21 -13.77 1.25
N SER A 89 9.13 -13.63 0.29
CA SER A 89 10.32 -14.49 0.19
C SER A 89 11.43 -14.07 1.15
N ALA A 90 11.47 -12.83 1.59
CA ALA A 90 12.49 -12.34 2.51
C ALA A 90 12.13 -12.53 3.99
N LEU A 91 10.84 -12.51 4.34
CA LEU A 91 10.35 -12.45 5.71
C LEU A 91 9.63 -13.74 6.13
N THR A 92 9.70 -14.03 7.43
CA THR A 92 8.91 -15.12 8.05
C THR A 92 7.63 -14.59 8.71
N ILE A 93 7.60 -13.30 9.08
CA ILE A 93 6.39 -12.66 9.61
C ILE A 93 5.34 -12.46 8.50
N PRO A 94 4.05 -12.38 8.84
CA PRO A 94 3.00 -12.06 7.87
C PRO A 94 3.26 -10.75 7.12
N VAL A 95 3.14 -10.79 5.80
CA VAL A 95 3.28 -9.63 4.90
C VAL A 95 1.99 -9.43 4.12
N VAL A 96 1.40 -8.24 4.26
CA VAL A 96 0.16 -7.85 3.58
C VAL A 96 0.42 -6.67 2.65
N GLY A 97 0.01 -6.81 1.39
CA GLY A 97 -0.07 -5.71 0.43
C GLY A 97 -1.41 -5.00 0.53
N VAL A 98 -1.38 -3.67 0.50
CA VAL A 98 -2.62 -2.87 0.56
C VAL A 98 -3.51 -3.15 -0.65
N GLY A 99 -2.93 -3.23 -1.85
CA GLY A 99 -3.70 -3.49 -3.06
C GLY A 99 -4.29 -4.88 -3.10
N GLU A 100 -3.47 -5.92 -2.90
CA GLU A 100 -3.92 -7.32 -2.89
C GLU A 100 -5.07 -7.53 -1.91
N SER A 101 -4.86 -7.16 -0.64
CA SER A 101 -5.88 -7.36 0.40
C SER A 101 -7.18 -6.61 0.09
N THR A 102 -7.07 -5.39 -0.43
CA THR A 102 -8.24 -4.58 -0.77
C THR A 102 -9.01 -5.13 -1.96
N LEU A 103 -8.32 -5.55 -3.02
CA LEU A 103 -8.96 -6.12 -4.21
C LEU A 103 -9.69 -7.43 -3.88
N PHE A 104 -9.09 -8.30 -3.06
CA PHE A 104 -9.77 -9.53 -2.62
C PHE A 104 -10.96 -9.24 -1.70
N ALA A 105 -10.86 -8.27 -0.78
CA ALA A 105 -11.99 -7.85 0.05
C ALA A 105 -13.11 -7.23 -0.79
N ALA A 106 -12.79 -6.34 -1.73
CA ALA A 106 -13.77 -5.74 -2.63
C ALA A 106 -14.47 -6.79 -3.51
N ALA A 107 -13.75 -7.81 -3.96
CA ALA A 107 -14.31 -8.90 -4.76
C ALA A 107 -15.32 -9.78 -4.00
N GLN A 108 -15.38 -9.70 -2.68
CA GLN A 108 -16.41 -10.34 -1.85
C GLN A 108 -17.68 -9.49 -1.74
N LEU A 109 -17.58 -8.17 -1.96
CA LEU A 109 -18.70 -7.24 -1.85
C LEU A 109 -19.43 -7.02 -3.18
N GLY A 110 -18.76 -7.27 -4.30
CA GLY A 110 -19.34 -7.14 -5.63
C GLY A 110 -18.48 -7.80 -6.69
N ARG A 111 -19.02 -7.94 -7.89
CA ARG A 111 -18.36 -8.65 -8.99
C ARG A 111 -17.56 -7.74 -9.92
N ARG A 112 -17.92 -6.47 -9.98
CA ARG A 112 -17.37 -5.47 -10.90
C ARG A 112 -16.79 -4.30 -10.11
N LEU A 113 -15.48 -4.10 -10.22
CA LEU A 113 -14.75 -3.15 -9.42
C LEU A 113 -14.36 -1.93 -10.27
N GLY A 114 -14.65 -0.73 -9.75
CA GLY A 114 -14.12 0.53 -10.27
C GLY A 114 -13.02 1.04 -9.35
N LEU A 115 -11.86 1.37 -9.89
CA LEU A 115 -10.70 1.86 -9.15
C LEU A 115 -10.49 3.35 -9.41
N VAL A 116 -10.43 4.14 -8.35
CA VAL A 116 -10.09 5.57 -8.42
C VAL A 116 -8.70 5.75 -7.81
N THR A 117 -7.72 6.05 -8.64
CA THR A 117 -6.32 6.20 -8.24
C THR A 117 -5.86 7.66 -8.21
N LEU A 118 -4.67 7.91 -7.67
CA LEU A 118 -4.13 9.25 -7.47
C LEU A 118 -3.84 9.96 -8.80
N ASP A 119 -3.17 9.27 -9.71
CA ASP A 119 -2.70 9.83 -10.97
C ASP A 119 -2.93 8.86 -12.14
N PRO A 120 -3.18 9.36 -13.37
CA PRO A 120 -3.34 8.53 -14.56
C PRO A 120 -2.17 7.59 -14.86
N THR A 121 -0.96 7.93 -14.45
CA THR A 121 0.23 7.09 -14.61
C THR A 121 0.05 5.71 -13.95
N PHE A 122 -0.78 5.63 -12.91
CA PHE A 122 -1.05 4.37 -12.22
C PHE A 122 -2.14 3.51 -12.87
N GLU A 123 -2.91 4.03 -13.83
CA GLU A 123 -4.04 3.30 -14.42
C GLU A 123 -3.60 1.95 -15.00
N ILE A 124 -2.55 1.95 -15.83
CA ILE A 124 -2.03 0.72 -16.44
C ILE A 124 -1.43 -0.23 -15.38
N LEU A 125 -0.80 0.32 -14.33
CA LEU A 125 -0.21 -0.50 -13.27
C LEU A 125 -1.27 -1.25 -12.47
N HIS A 126 -2.47 -0.67 -12.28
CA HIS A 126 -3.57 -1.33 -11.60
C HIS A 126 -4.22 -2.43 -12.43
N TYR A 127 -4.29 -2.30 -13.76
CA TYR A 127 -4.72 -3.40 -14.62
C TYR A 127 -3.72 -4.57 -14.54
N GLU A 128 -2.43 -4.32 -14.67
CA GLU A 128 -1.38 -5.34 -14.53
C GLU A 128 -1.39 -5.99 -13.13
N GLN A 129 -1.64 -5.20 -12.09
CA GLN A 129 -1.76 -5.69 -10.72
C GLN A 129 -2.96 -6.64 -10.58
N ALA A 130 -4.12 -6.24 -11.08
CA ALA A 130 -5.32 -7.07 -11.03
C ALA A 130 -5.15 -8.39 -11.82
N ASP A 131 -4.50 -8.35 -12.98
CA ASP A 131 -4.17 -9.55 -13.76
C ASP A 131 -3.25 -10.50 -12.97
N ARG A 132 -2.23 -9.95 -12.28
CA ARG A 132 -1.33 -10.71 -11.41
C ARG A 132 -2.07 -11.47 -10.31
N TYR A 133 -3.18 -10.91 -9.80
CA TYR A 133 -4.01 -11.51 -8.76
C TYR A 133 -5.17 -12.36 -9.31
N GLY A 134 -5.29 -12.51 -10.62
CA GLY A 134 -6.39 -13.24 -11.26
C GLY A 134 -7.73 -12.49 -11.18
N LEU A 135 -7.71 -11.18 -10.94
CA LEU A 135 -8.89 -10.32 -10.81
C LEU A 135 -9.10 -9.38 -12.01
N GLY A 136 -8.27 -9.46 -13.05
CA GLY A 136 -8.35 -8.57 -14.22
C GLY A 136 -9.74 -8.51 -14.84
N GLY A 137 -10.40 -9.65 -15.01
CA GLY A 137 -11.77 -9.72 -15.54
C GLY A 137 -12.85 -9.09 -14.64
N ARG A 138 -12.50 -8.67 -13.44
CA ARG A 138 -13.41 -7.96 -12.52
C ARG A 138 -13.21 -6.45 -12.51
N ILE A 139 -12.08 -5.96 -12.99
CA ILE A 139 -11.81 -4.52 -13.08
C ILE A 139 -12.53 -3.95 -14.30
N THR A 140 -13.52 -3.10 -14.07
CA THR A 140 -14.27 -2.47 -15.16
C THR A 140 -13.70 -1.15 -15.58
N HIS A 141 -13.17 -0.38 -14.63
CA HIS A 141 -12.62 0.95 -14.85
C HIS A 141 -11.49 1.21 -13.87
N VAL A 142 -10.44 1.89 -14.35
CA VAL A 142 -9.44 2.54 -13.53
C VAL A 142 -9.32 3.97 -13.97
N LYS A 143 -9.36 4.94 -13.05
CA LYS A 143 -9.26 6.36 -13.37
C LYS A 143 -8.44 7.12 -12.35
N GLY A 144 -7.46 7.89 -12.85
CA GLY A 144 -6.64 8.79 -12.05
C GLY A 144 -7.31 10.14 -11.81
N LEU A 145 -7.13 10.68 -10.60
CA LEU A 145 -7.64 11.98 -10.16
C LEU A 145 -6.78 13.15 -10.66
N SER A 146 -5.56 12.89 -11.12
CA SER A 146 -4.52 13.89 -11.43
C SER A 146 -4.15 14.73 -10.22
N PHE A 147 -3.96 14.10 -9.07
CA PHE A 147 -3.51 14.70 -7.82
C PHE A 147 -2.09 14.26 -7.48
N ILE A 148 -1.41 15.09 -6.69
CA ILE A 148 -0.15 14.76 -6.02
C ILE A 148 -0.39 14.65 -4.50
N PRO A 149 0.50 14.01 -3.74
CA PRO A 149 0.32 13.83 -2.29
C PRO A 149 0.06 15.14 -1.53
N GLN A 150 0.65 16.24 -1.96
CA GLN A 150 0.53 17.57 -1.33
C GLN A 150 -0.89 18.15 -1.43
N ASP A 151 -1.68 17.76 -2.43
CA ASP A 151 -3.07 18.23 -2.59
C ASP A 151 -3.96 17.80 -1.43
N PHE A 152 -3.57 16.76 -0.69
CA PHE A 152 -4.31 16.25 0.47
C PHE A 152 -3.92 16.92 1.79
N SER A 153 -2.83 17.70 1.84
CA SER A 153 -2.26 18.23 3.08
C SER A 153 -3.26 19.03 3.87
N ALA A 154 -3.89 20.04 3.26
CA ALA A 154 -4.87 20.89 3.95
C ALA A 154 -6.05 20.08 4.51
N ALA A 155 -6.57 19.12 3.74
CA ALA A 155 -7.67 18.26 4.20
C ALA A 155 -7.27 17.40 5.41
N PHE A 156 -6.03 16.90 5.43
CA PHE A 156 -5.52 16.08 6.55
C PHE A 156 -5.15 16.92 7.77
N GLU A 157 -4.86 18.21 7.61
CA GLU A 157 -4.68 19.19 8.67
C GLU A 157 -5.99 19.72 9.24
N GLY A 158 -7.14 19.34 8.67
CA GLY A 158 -8.45 19.63 9.21
C GLY A 158 -9.26 20.68 8.45
N ASP A 159 -8.79 21.13 7.27
CA ASP A 159 -9.57 22.02 6.39
C ASP A 159 -10.76 21.27 5.79
N ALA A 160 -11.96 21.58 6.29
CA ALA A 160 -13.20 20.95 5.86
C ALA A 160 -13.57 21.27 4.41
N GLU A 161 -13.23 22.45 3.90
CA GLU A 161 -13.48 22.82 2.51
C GLU A 161 -12.55 22.06 1.56
N ALA A 162 -11.26 21.98 1.88
CA ALA A 162 -10.32 21.18 1.10
C ALA A 162 -10.75 19.71 1.05
N LYS A 163 -11.15 19.15 2.19
CA LYS A 163 -11.70 17.78 2.26
C LYS A 163 -12.94 17.62 1.36
N ALA A 164 -13.90 18.54 1.47
CA ALA A 164 -15.13 18.48 0.68
C ALA A 164 -14.86 18.60 -0.84
N ARG A 165 -13.89 19.41 -1.25
CA ARG A 165 -13.45 19.50 -2.66
C ARG A 165 -12.88 18.17 -3.16
N LEU A 166 -12.00 17.56 -2.40
CA LEU A 166 -11.40 16.26 -2.76
C LEU A 166 -12.44 15.14 -2.83
N LEU A 167 -13.38 15.08 -1.87
CA LEU A 167 -14.47 14.10 -1.88
C LEU A 167 -15.40 14.29 -3.07
N ARG A 168 -15.75 15.53 -3.44
CA ARG A 168 -16.52 15.79 -4.66
C ARG A 168 -15.78 15.31 -5.90
N ARG A 169 -14.48 15.62 -6.03
CA ARG A 169 -13.69 15.18 -7.18
C ARG A 169 -13.58 13.65 -7.26
N PHE A 170 -13.48 12.98 -6.11
CA PHE A 170 -13.53 11.53 -6.04
C PHE A 170 -14.88 10.99 -6.52
N ALA A 171 -15.99 11.57 -6.06
CA ALA A 171 -17.33 11.16 -6.45
C ALA A 171 -17.57 11.38 -7.96
N GLU A 172 -17.24 12.55 -8.51
CA GLU A 172 -17.32 12.86 -9.94
C GLU A 172 -16.55 11.86 -10.81
N CYS A 173 -15.43 11.36 -10.31
CA CYS A 173 -14.63 10.33 -10.99
C CYS A 173 -15.29 8.94 -10.92
N ALA A 174 -15.91 8.60 -9.80
CA ALA A 174 -16.48 7.28 -9.55
C ALA A 174 -17.91 7.11 -10.09
N GLU A 175 -18.72 8.17 -10.16
CA GLU A 175 -20.11 8.11 -10.62
C GLU A 175 -20.27 7.50 -12.03
N PRO A 176 -19.46 7.86 -13.05
CA PRO A 176 -19.54 7.21 -14.35
C PRO A 176 -19.21 5.71 -14.31
N MET A 177 -18.34 5.28 -13.40
CA MET A 177 -18.02 3.85 -13.23
C MET A 177 -19.22 3.08 -12.72
N VAL A 178 -19.93 3.64 -11.73
CA VAL A 178 -21.15 3.04 -11.18
C VAL A 178 -22.27 3.03 -12.23
N ALA A 179 -22.44 4.12 -12.96
CA ALA A 179 -23.41 4.20 -14.08
C ALA A 179 -23.11 3.14 -15.17
N SER A 180 -21.84 2.76 -15.35
CA SER A 180 -21.40 1.70 -16.27
C SER A 180 -21.42 0.31 -15.62
N GLY A 181 -21.93 0.19 -14.39
CA GLY A 181 -22.18 -1.08 -13.69
C GLY A 181 -21.04 -1.56 -12.78
N ALA A 182 -20.18 -0.68 -12.28
CA ALA A 182 -19.31 -1.05 -11.16
C ALA A 182 -20.14 -1.28 -9.89
N ASP A 183 -19.93 -2.41 -9.23
CA ASP A 183 -20.64 -2.79 -8.01
C ASP A 183 -19.96 -2.24 -6.75
N VAL A 184 -18.65 -2.03 -6.82
CA VAL A 184 -17.81 -1.58 -5.71
C VAL A 184 -16.82 -0.55 -6.22
N ILE A 185 -16.62 0.52 -5.47
CA ILE A 185 -15.57 1.52 -5.75
C ILE A 185 -14.41 1.34 -4.76
N VAL A 186 -13.22 1.29 -5.31
CA VAL A 186 -11.97 1.15 -4.56
C VAL A 186 -11.12 2.41 -4.75
N PRO A 187 -10.89 3.20 -3.68
CA PRO A 187 -9.85 4.21 -3.69
C PRO A 187 -8.49 3.49 -3.74
N ALA A 188 -7.93 3.41 -4.95
CA ALA A 188 -6.71 2.67 -5.25
C ALA A 188 -5.46 3.49 -4.88
N GLY A 189 -5.26 3.68 -3.59
CA GLY A 189 -4.18 4.42 -2.96
C GLY A 189 -4.52 4.73 -1.51
N VAL A 190 -3.51 4.74 -0.65
CA VAL A 190 -3.74 5.00 0.79
C VAL A 190 -4.15 6.46 1.04
N LEU A 191 -3.67 7.41 0.24
CA LEU A 191 -4.11 8.82 0.31
C LEU A 191 -5.61 8.98 0.05
N PRO A 192 -6.17 8.54 -1.12
CA PRO A 192 -7.61 8.59 -1.32
C PRO A 192 -8.37 7.66 -0.36
N GLY A 193 -7.79 6.53 0.07
CA GLY A 193 -8.36 5.67 1.09
C GLY A 193 -8.52 6.36 2.43
N LEU A 194 -7.52 7.11 2.88
CA LEU A 194 -7.56 7.88 4.12
C LEU A 194 -8.54 9.07 4.03
N LEU A 195 -8.70 9.68 2.85
CA LEU A 195 -9.69 10.72 2.60
C LEU A 195 -11.11 10.22 2.90
N VAL A 196 -11.48 9.04 2.35
CA VAL A 196 -12.82 8.45 2.54
C VAL A 196 -12.98 7.78 3.90
N ALA A 197 -11.91 7.57 4.65
CA ALA A 197 -11.93 6.88 5.95
C ALA A 197 -12.82 7.57 7.00
N SER A 198 -13.02 8.88 6.87
CA SER A 198 -13.88 9.66 7.75
C SER A 198 -15.36 9.58 7.39
N GLU A 199 -15.69 9.03 6.21
CA GLU A 199 -17.06 8.92 5.71
C GLU A 199 -17.61 7.52 6.04
N ARG A 200 -18.35 7.41 7.16
CA ARG A 200 -18.93 6.13 7.54
C ARG A 200 -20.00 5.70 6.52
N ALA A 201 -19.94 4.42 6.12
CA ALA A 201 -20.84 3.82 5.13
C ALA A 201 -20.88 4.58 3.79
N TYR A 202 -19.72 5.14 3.38
CA TYR A 202 -19.61 5.92 2.14
C TYR A 202 -19.96 5.08 0.92
N ARG A 203 -20.76 5.66 0.03
CA ARG A 203 -21.22 5.02 -1.19
C ARG A 203 -21.23 6.01 -2.35
N ILE A 204 -21.07 5.48 -3.54
CA ILE A 204 -21.35 6.19 -4.79
C ILE A 204 -22.56 5.50 -5.42
N GLY A 205 -23.73 6.13 -5.34
CA GLY A 205 -24.98 5.46 -5.67
C GLY A 205 -25.19 4.20 -4.82
N TYR A 206 -25.36 3.05 -5.45
CA TYR A 206 -25.50 1.75 -4.77
C TYR A 206 -24.16 1.10 -4.39
N ALA A 207 -23.04 1.55 -4.99
CA ALA A 207 -21.75 0.92 -4.81
C ALA A 207 -21.07 1.36 -3.49
N PRO A 208 -20.71 0.43 -2.59
CA PRO A 208 -19.92 0.76 -1.42
C PRO A 208 -18.50 1.19 -1.83
N VAL A 209 -17.91 2.08 -1.04
CA VAL A 209 -16.50 2.50 -1.17
C VAL A 209 -15.67 1.78 -0.13
N VAL A 210 -14.65 1.01 -0.58
CA VAL A 210 -13.84 0.14 0.30
C VAL A 210 -12.58 0.87 0.74
N ASN A 211 -12.45 1.12 2.04
CA ASN A 211 -11.25 1.76 2.59
C ASN A 211 -10.06 0.78 2.65
N CYS A 212 -9.07 1.01 1.81
CA CYS A 212 -7.90 0.15 1.68
C CYS A 212 -7.01 0.12 2.94
N ALA A 213 -6.92 1.23 3.68
CA ALA A 213 -6.11 1.27 4.91
C ALA A 213 -6.70 0.38 6.01
N SER A 214 -8.03 0.44 6.19
CA SER A 214 -8.72 -0.45 7.15
C SER A 214 -8.58 -1.91 6.76
N VAL A 215 -8.81 -2.22 5.49
CA VAL A 215 -8.72 -3.61 5.00
C VAL A 215 -7.34 -4.17 5.21
N ALA A 216 -6.29 -3.43 4.84
CA ALA A 216 -4.92 -3.92 4.99
C ALA A 216 -4.54 -4.15 6.47
N LEU A 217 -4.92 -3.22 7.37
CA LEU A 217 -4.68 -3.40 8.80
C LEU A 217 -5.41 -4.65 9.33
N LYS A 218 -6.69 -4.80 9.03
CA LYS A 218 -7.46 -5.97 9.49
C LYS A 218 -6.96 -7.28 8.87
N SER A 219 -6.45 -7.23 7.66
CA SER A 219 -5.84 -8.39 7.01
C SER A 219 -4.55 -8.84 7.70
N VAL A 220 -3.65 -7.92 8.03
CA VAL A 220 -2.41 -8.30 8.73
C VAL A 220 -2.70 -8.78 10.15
N GLU A 221 -3.65 -8.15 10.86
CA GLU A 221 -4.10 -8.63 12.19
C GLU A 221 -4.66 -10.05 12.10
N MET A 222 -5.49 -10.34 11.10
CA MET A 222 -6.03 -11.68 10.85
C MET A 222 -4.90 -12.69 10.60
N TRP A 223 -3.94 -12.38 9.73
CA TRP A 223 -2.84 -13.31 9.43
C TRP A 223 -1.92 -13.53 10.62
N MET A 224 -1.65 -12.51 11.45
CA MET A 224 -0.90 -12.68 12.70
C MET A 224 -1.64 -13.59 13.67
N GLN A 225 -2.97 -13.46 13.78
CA GLN A 225 -3.80 -14.31 14.62
C GLN A 225 -3.84 -15.75 14.11
N LEU A 226 -4.05 -15.98 12.82
CA LEU A 226 -4.06 -17.31 12.21
C LEU A 226 -2.70 -18.01 12.33
N ARG A 227 -1.61 -17.24 12.21
CA ARG A 227 -0.27 -17.77 12.48
C ARG A 227 -0.13 -18.23 13.95
N ALA A 228 -0.63 -17.45 14.90
CA ALA A 228 -0.59 -17.81 16.30
C ALA A 228 -1.49 -19.01 16.66
N LEU A 229 -2.64 -19.12 15.99
CA LEU A 229 -3.62 -20.20 16.25
C LEU A 229 -3.22 -21.52 15.58
N ASP A 230 -2.90 -21.47 14.31
CA ASP A 230 -2.80 -22.63 13.43
C ASP A 230 -1.41 -22.85 12.83
N GLY A 231 -0.44 -21.95 13.13
CA GLY A 231 0.88 -21.98 12.52
C GLY A 231 0.91 -21.70 11.02
N ILE A 232 -0.14 -21.02 10.48
CA ILE A 232 -0.23 -20.75 9.05
C ILE A 232 0.86 -19.75 8.62
N GLU A 233 1.63 -20.13 7.61
CA GLU A 233 2.67 -19.33 7.00
C GLU A 233 2.54 -19.34 5.47
N PRO A 234 3.16 -18.36 4.76
CA PRO A 234 3.28 -18.41 3.31
C PRO A 234 3.94 -19.72 2.86
N SER A 235 3.53 -20.24 1.70
CA SER A 235 4.18 -21.42 1.11
C SER A 235 5.69 -21.21 0.98
N ARG A 236 6.48 -22.14 1.48
CA ARG A 236 7.96 -22.16 1.36
C ARG A 236 8.43 -23.01 0.17
N GLY A 237 7.51 -23.35 -0.73
CA GLY A 237 7.78 -23.92 -2.03
C GLY A 237 8.27 -22.86 -3.05
N PRO A 238 8.22 -23.17 -4.37
CA PRO A 238 8.81 -22.31 -5.42
C PRO A 238 8.29 -20.86 -5.42
N SER A 239 7.03 -20.63 -5.01
CA SER A 239 6.43 -19.29 -5.08
C SER A 239 7.04 -18.31 -4.07
N PHE A 240 7.32 -18.77 -2.84
CA PHE A 240 7.84 -17.93 -1.75
C PHE A 240 8.91 -18.68 -0.95
N ALA A 241 9.83 -19.35 -1.64
CA ALA A 241 11.01 -19.95 -1.00
C ALA A 241 11.74 -18.87 -0.19
N LEU A 242 12.02 -19.19 1.08
CA LEU A 242 12.66 -18.21 1.97
C LEU A 242 14.10 -17.94 1.52
N ALA A 243 14.42 -16.68 1.34
CA ALA A 243 15.75 -16.23 0.99
C ALA A 243 16.74 -16.56 2.13
N PRO A 244 17.88 -17.19 1.85
CA PRO A 244 18.89 -17.41 2.86
C PRO A 244 19.50 -16.09 3.35
N GLU A 245 20.00 -16.05 4.57
CA GLU A 245 20.56 -14.83 5.20
C GLU A 245 21.65 -14.17 4.34
N ARG A 246 22.44 -14.96 3.62
CA ARG A 246 23.43 -14.44 2.67
C ARG A 246 22.74 -13.60 1.57
N ALA A 247 21.66 -14.09 0.97
CA ALA A 247 20.97 -13.35 -0.10
C ALA A 247 20.33 -12.05 0.43
N LYS A 248 19.80 -12.06 1.66
CA LYS A 248 19.31 -10.85 2.33
C LYS A 248 20.43 -9.83 2.56
N ALA A 249 21.60 -10.30 3.01
CA ALA A 249 22.77 -9.46 3.22
C ALA A 249 23.32 -8.87 1.91
N ASP A 250 23.43 -9.67 0.85
CA ASP A 250 23.84 -9.23 -0.48
C ASP A 250 22.86 -8.18 -1.05
N PHE A 251 21.55 -8.39 -0.87
CA PHE A 251 20.52 -7.43 -1.26
C PHE A 251 20.68 -6.09 -0.50
N GLN A 252 20.85 -6.13 0.82
CA GLN A 252 21.06 -4.94 1.63
C GLN A 252 22.35 -4.19 1.25
N ALA A 253 23.42 -4.92 0.92
CA ALA A 253 24.68 -4.34 0.46
C ALA A 253 24.54 -3.55 -0.86
N THR A 254 23.66 -3.96 -1.77
CA THR A 254 23.40 -3.23 -3.02
C THR A 254 22.76 -1.84 -2.79
N LEU A 255 22.09 -1.64 -1.66
CA LEU A 255 21.44 -0.38 -1.28
C LEU A 255 22.39 0.56 -0.51
N ALA A 256 23.55 0.07 -0.06
CA ALA A 256 24.56 0.89 0.59
C ALA A 256 25.22 1.84 -0.43
N PRO A 257 25.63 3.06 -0.04
CA PRO A 257 26.36 3.94 -0.92
C PRO A 257 27.65 3.25 -1.39
N THR A 258 27.77 3.01 -2.70
CA THR A 258 29.02 2.50 -3.27
C THR A 258 30.06 3.64 -3.21
N LYS A 259 31.18 3.41 -2.52
CA LYS A 259 32.37 4.27 -2.69
C LYS A 259 32.75 4.22 -4.17
N PRO A 260 32.95 5.37 -4.86
CA PRO A 260 33.45 5.34 -6.23
C PRO A 260 34.73 4.51 -6.25
N SER A 261 34.78 3.48 -7.10
CA SER A 261 36.03 2.74 -7.32
C SER A 261 37.07 3.75 -7.78
N ALA A 262 38.18 3.84 -7.08
CA ALA A 262 39.33 4.64 -7.56
C ALA A 262 39.63 4.21 -9.00
N ARG A 263 39.49 5.12 -9.96
CA ARG A 263 39.92 4.86 -11.35
C ARG A 263 41.36 4.38 -11.26
N ARG A 264 41.61 3.13 -11.68
CA ARG A 264 42.98 2.71 -11.91
C ARG A 264 43.55 3.70 -12.93
N GLN A 265 44.43 4.59 -12.51
CA GLN A 265 45.28 5.29 -13.41
C GLN A 265 46.17 4.23 -14.04
N THR A 266 45.90 3.89 -15.28
CA THR A 266 46.82 3.11 -16.13
C THR A 266 48.01 4.02 -16.43
N PRO A 267 49.26 3.56 -16.28
CA PRO A 267 50.46 4.32 -16.54
C PRO A 267 50.63 4.73 -18.00
#